data_7756aae61d845fcb808fda870ad49737
#
_entry.id   7756aae61d845fcb808fda870ad49737
#
_cell.length_a   1.000
_cell.length_b   1.000
_cell.length_c   1.000
_cell.angle_alpha   90.00
_cell.angle_beta   90.00
_cell.angle_gamma   90.00
#
_symmetry.space_group_name_H-M   'P 1'
#
loop_
_entity.id
_entity.type
_entity.pdbx_description
1 polymer ?
#
loop_
_entity_poly.entity_id
_entity_poly.type
_entity_poly.pdbx_seq_one_letter_code
_entity_poly.pdbx_strand_id
1 'polypeptide(L)'
;MNKQELPLEICDNNIRIRVVNQKERQDPYELFNAMGCYMEAIQKFNTLVLHSVDPSIEYSFKFQKVEYSSIVSVVKEWSSHISNAFAGAVHATAIKEIEAVLKSNSEISTPKQIHDLSHTLEDQIRTNASIASDVHPYVDPVKLAEVLELITRGNELLYEGERVEVHEGGNVVSFNTGFRSKIRASKMGLTKKESYRGIDEVKVIRPCNFGRSQWEVKSTITGDTYCAHFDVKCDWLERYQSGKIPVVTAKHTLRIVVSYDKYIVDKKNIIKNAVISSVTVNTDPDGEQTTMNFSV
;
A
#
# COMPACT_ATOMS: atom_id res chain seq x y z
N MET A 1 39.46 8.59 -4.33
CA MET A 1 38.66 7.60 -3.55
C MET A 1 37.46 7.22 -4.43
N ASN A 2 37.57 6.06 -5.09
CA ASN A 2 36.51 5.55 -5.96
C ASN A 2 35.36 5.07 -5.08
N LYS A 3 34.20 5.70 -5.20
CA LYS A 3 32.93 5.12 -4.75
C LYS A 3 32.65 3.91 -5.65
N GLN A 4 32.86 2.72 -5.15
CA GLN A 4 32.32 1.50 -5.72
C GLN A 4 30.80 1.60 -5.59
N GLU A 5 30.14 1.90 -6.71
CA GLU A 5 28.71 1.63 -6.87
C GLU A 5 28.55 0.11 -6.75
N LEU A 6 27.86 -0.34 -5.71
CA LEU A 6 27.42 -1.73 -5.59
C LEU A 6 26.59 -2.06 -6.83
N PRO A 7 26.85 -3.18 -7.51
CA PRO A 7 26.04 -3.61 -8.64
C PRO A 7 24.61 -3.84 -8.14
N LEU A 8 23.67 -3.05 -8.63
CA LEU A 8 22.25 -3.30 -8.49
C LEU A 8 21.96 -4.66 -9.11
N GLU A 9 21.77 -5.69 -8.28
CA GLU A 9 21.26 -6.98 -8.74
C GLU A 9 19.89 -6.75 -9.37
N ILE A 10 19.88 -6.86 -10.68
CA ILE A 10 18.73 -6.66 -11.53
C ILE A 10 17.87 -7.91 -11.43
N CYS A 11 16.79 -7.87 -10.69
CA CYS A 11 15.75 -8.87 -10.82
C CYS A 11 15.17 -8.82 -12.23
N ASP A 12 15.16 -9.97 -12.91
CA ASP A 12 14.51 -10.15 -14.23
C ASP A 12 12.96 -10.23 -14.09
N ASN A 13 12.38 -9.39 -13.27
CA ASN A 13 10.93 -9.29 -13.13
C ASN A 13 10.37 -8.37 -14.23
N ASN A 14 10.24 -8.94 -15.41
CA ASN A 14 9.53 -8.29 -16.50
C ASN A 14 8.03 -8.62 -16.39
N ILE A 15 7.21 -7.58 -16.24
CA ILE A 15 5.76 -7.70 -16.41
C ILE A 15 5.43 -7.47 -17.87
N ARG A 16 4.67 -8.39 -18.46
CA ARG A 16 4.13 -8.24 -19.80
C ARG A 16 2.63 -8.07 -19.71
N ILE A 17 2.13 -6.95 -20.18
CA ILE A 17 0.70 -6.68 -20.29
C ILE A 17 0.33 -6.86 -21.74
N ARG A 18 -0.55 -7.81 -22.00
CA ARG A 18 -0.98 -8.19 -23.34
C ARG A 18 -2.47 -7.90 -23.50
N VAL A 19 -2.81 -7.09 -24.50
CA VAL A 19 -4.19 -6.96 -24.97
C VAL A 19 -4.37 -7.83 -26.18
N VAL A 20 -5.19 -8.87 -26.05
CA VAL A 20 -5.56 -9.75 -27.16
C VAL A 20 -6.77 -9.14 -27.84
N ASN A 21 -6.55 -8.58 -29.02
CA ASN A 21 -7.54 -7.84 -29.78
C ASN A 21 -8.10 -8.65 -30.96
N GLN A 22 -9.22 -8.22 -31.48
CA GLN A 22 -9.80 -8.71 -32.73
C GLN A 22 -9.01 -8.18 -33.93
N LYS A 23 -8.90 -9.00 -35.02
CA LYS A 23 -8.05 -8.68 -36.17
C LYS A 23 -8.50 -7.45 -36.97
N GLU A 24 -9.78 -7.09 -36.94
CA GLU A 24 -10.36 -6.04 -37.79
C GLU A 24 -10.97 -4.90 -36.98
N ARG A 25 -10.30 -4.53 -35.89
CA ARG A 25 -10.77 -3.43 -35.05
C ARG A 25 -10.65 -2.08 -35.78
N GLN A 26 -11.76 -1.32 -35.81
CA GLN A 26 -11.81 -0.03 -36.53
C GLN A 26 -11.09 1.09 -35.81
N ASP A 27 -11.06 1.07 -34.46
CA ASP A 27 -10.46 2.12 -33.61
C ASP A 27 -9.24 1.60 -32.84
N PRO A 28 -8.08 1.41 -33.53
CA PRO A 28 -6.89 0.83 -32.88
C PRO A 28 -6.30 1.69 -31.75
N TYR A 29 -6.53 3.03 -31.75
CA TYR A 29 -6.08 3.93 -30.72
C TYR A 29 -6.69 3.62 -29.34
N GLU A 30 -7.91 3.07 -29.31
CA GLU A 30 -8.58 2.68 -28.05
C GLU A 30 -7.85 1.52 -27.37
N LEU A 31 -7.21 0.63 -28.13
CA LEU A 31 -6.38 -0.43 -27.55
C LEU A 31 -5.16 0.13 -26.80
N PHE A 32 -4.54 1.16 -27.36
CA PHE A 32 -3.42 1.82 -26.67
C PHE A 32 -3.90 2.58 -25.43
N ASN A 33 -5.07 3.19 -25.49
CA ASN A 33 -5.67 3.83 -24.33
C ASN A 33 -6.05 2.79 -23.25
N ALA A 34 -6.63 1.66 -23.64
CA ALA A 34 -6.90 0.55 -22.73
C ALA A 34 -5.60 0.02 -22.09
N MET A 35 -4.55 -0.21 -22.89
CA MET A 35 -3.24 -0.60 -22.41
C MET A 35 -2.68 0.40 -21.39
N GLY A 36 -2.80 1.71 -21.68
CA GLY A 36 -2.38 2.78 -20.76
C GLY A 36 -3.12 2.70 -19.43
N CYS A 37 -4.43 2.49 -19.45
CA CYS A 37 -5.24 2.32 -18.24
C CYS A 37 -4.78 1.11 -17.41
N TYR A 38 -4.51 -0.04 -18.04
CA TYR A 38 -4.03 -1.22 -17.32
C TYR A 38 -2.61 -1.05 -16.77
N MET A 39 -1.71 -0.44 -17.53
CA MET A 39 -0.36 -0.14 -17.05
C MET A 39 -0.39 0.75 -15.81
N GLU A 40 -1.18 1.82 -15.86
CA GLU A 40 -1.36 2.72 -14.72
C GLU A 40 -2.02 2.02 -13.53
N ALA A 41 -3.06 1.20 -13.78
CA ALA A 41 -3.75 0.45 -12.75
C ALA A 41 -2.81 -0.52 -12.03
N ILE A 42 -2.02 -1.30 -12.77
CA ILE A 42 -1.06 -2.27 -12.20
C ILE A 42 0.04 -1.54 -11.42
N GLN A 43 0.59 -0.45 -11.96
CA GLN A 43 1.60 0.33 -11.25
C GLN A 43 1.06 0.90 -9.94
N LYS A 44 -0.13 1.53 -9.96
CA LYS A 44 -0.77 2.06 -8.75
C LYS A 44 -1.11 0.96 -7.75
N PHE A 45 -1.58 -0.20 -8.23
CA PHE A 45 -1.89 -1.32 -7.38
C PHE A 45 -0.65 -1.88 -6.68
N ASN A 46 0.43 -2.10 -7.41
CA ASN A 46 1.69 -2.56 -6.85
C ASN A 46 2.26 -1.57 -5.84
N THR A 47 2.21 -0.27 -6.17
CA THR A 47 2.59 0.79 -5.23
C THR A 47 1.71 0.75 -3.97
N LEU A 48 0.40 0.58 -4.12
CA LEU A 48 -0.54 0.50 -2.99
C LEU A 48 -0.21 -0.68 -2.07
N VAL A 49 0.06 -1.85 -2.65
CA VAL A 49 0.38 -3.07 -1.89
C VAL A 49 1.73 -2.96 -1.20
N LEU A 50 2.76 -2.46 -1.88
CA LEU A 50 4.07 -2.25 -1.28
C LEU A 50 4.01 -1.20 -0.17
N HIS A 51 3.33 -0.09 -0.39
CA HIS A 51 3.14 0.97 0.61
C HIS A 51 2.26 0.54 1.78
N SER A 52 1.42 -0.49 1.62
CA SER A 52 0.67 -1.04 2.75
C SER A 52 1.58 -1.67 3.80
N VAL A 53 2.74 -2.15 3.38
CA VAL A 53 3.76 -2.78 4.24
C VAL A 53 4.83 -1.77 4.66
N ASP A 54 5.38 -1.04 3.70
CA ASP A 54 6.39 0.00 3.94
C ASP A 54 6.24 1.16 2.93
N PRO A 55 5.73 2.32 3.36
CA PRO A 55 5.51 3.47 2.48
C PRO A 55 6.79 4.17 2.02
N SER A 56 7.95 3.79 2.54
CA SER A 56 9.24 4.33 2.09
C SER A 56 9.73 3.66 0.79
N ILE A 57 9.05 2.60 0.34
CA ILE A 57 9.41 1.90 -0.87
C ILE A 57 9.08 2.75 -2.10
N GLU A 58 10.08 3.11 -2.86
CA GLU A 58 9.87 3.68 -4.18
C GLU A 58 9.64 2.55 -5.19
N TYR A 59 8.58 2.67 -5.97
CA TYR A 59 8.21 1.69 -6.98
C TYR A 59 7.86 2.39 -8.30
N SER A 60 8.39 1.89 -9.40
CA SER A 60 8.09 2.43 -10.72
C SER A 60 8.24 1.38 -11.82
N PHE A 61 7.54 1.61 -12.93
CA PHE A 61 7.75 0.90 -14.18
C PHE A 61 8.77 1.60 -15.06
N LYS A 62 9.69 0.83 -15.65
CA LYS A 62 10.53 1.27 -16.75
C LYS A 62 10.08 0.59 -18.02
N PHE A 63 9.55 1.35 -18.97
CA PHE A 63 9.15 0.84 -20.26
C PHE A 63 10.35 0.27 -21.03
N GLN A 64 10.22 -0.94 -21.55
CA GLN A 64 11.29 -1.59 -22.31
C GLN A 64 10.98 -1.66 -23.81
N LYS A 65 9.83 -2.22 -24.17
CA LYS A 65 9.46 -2.42 -25.60
C LYS A 65 7.97 -2.72 -25.77
N VAL A 66 7.51 -2.59 -27.00
CA VAL A 66 6.23 -3.13 -27.49
C VAL A 66 6.51 -4.27 -28.47
N GLU A 67 5.77 -5.37 -28.38
CA GLU A 67 5.84 -6.51 -29.29
C GLU A 67 4.60 -6.56 -30.22
N TYR A 68 4.81 -6.93 -31.49
CA TYR A 68 3.84 -6.72 -32.57
C TYR A 68 2.77 -7.80 -32.81
N SER A 69 2.81 -8.96 -32.15
CA SER A 69 1.82 -10.04 -32.43
C SER A 69 0.47 -9.87 -31.74
N SER A 70 0.42 -9.01 -30.78
CA SER A 70 -0.68 -8.45 -30.01
C SER A 70 -0.09 -7.20 -29.36
N ILE A 71 -0.88 -6.25 -28.88
CA ILE A 71 -0.28 -5.12 -28.18
C ILE A 71 0.24 -5.64 -26.84
N VAL A 72 1.56 -5.87 -26.79
CA VAL A 72 2.27 -6.32 -25.58
C VAL A 72 3.21 -5.22 -25.14
N SER A 73 2.94 -4.64 -24.00
CA SER A 73 3.88 -3.74 -23.32
C SER A 73 4.71 -4.53 -22.33
N VAL A 74 6.03 -4.45 -22.47
CA VAL A 74 6.98 -5.03 -21.53
C VAL A 74 7.50 -3.91 -20.65
N VAL A 75 7.28 -4.01 -19.36
CA VAL A 75 7.77 -3.08 -18.35
C VAL A 75 8.67 -3.80 -17.37
N LYS A 76 9.73 -3.14 -16.93
CA LYS A 76 10.62 -3.61 -15.88
C LYS A 76 10.27 -2.92 -14.59
N GLU A 77 10.09 -3.71 -13.55
CA GLU A 77 9.88 -3.19 -12.21
C GLU A 77 11.19 -2.68 -11.60
N TRP A 78 11.06 -1.62 -10.87
CA TRP A 78 12.12 -1.09 -10.05
C TRP A 78 11.57 -0.74 -8.67
N SER A 79 12.22 -1.25 -7.63
CA SER A 79 11.92 -0.92 -6.24
C SER A 79 13.19 -0.62 -5.47
N SER A 80 13.14 0.33 -4.53
CA SER A 80 14.24 0.67 -3.64
C SER A 80 14.06 0.01 -2.27
N HIS A 81 15.18 -0.28 -1.61
CA HIS A 81 15.25 -0.62 -0.18
C HIS A 81 14.61 -1.95 0.29
N ILE A 82 14.21 -2.86 -0.60
CA ILE A 82 13.68 -4.17 -0.22
C ILE A 82 14.52 -5.27 -0.84
N SER A 83 14.60 -6.43 -0.13
CA SER A 83 15.11 -7.64 -0.77
C SER A 83 14.18 -8.03 -1.92
N ASN A 84 14.76 -8.36 -3.06
CA ASN A 84 14.03 -8.76 -4.28
C ASN A 84 13.07 -9.93 -4.03
N ALA A 85 13.40 -10.84 -3.11
CA ALA A 85 12.55 -11.97 -2.74
C ALA A 85 11.26 -11.52 -2.03
N PHE A 86 11.34 -10.52 -1.16
CA PHE A 86 10.17 -10.00 -0.45
C PHE A 86 9.25 -9.21 -1.40
N ALA A 87 9.83 -8.30 -2.19
CA ALA A 87 9.06 -7.56 -3.19
C ALA A 87 8.34 -8.51 -4.15
N GLY A 88 9.02 -9.54 -4.64
CA GLY A 88 8.42 -10.55 -5.52
C GLY A 88 7.31 -11.36 -4.85
N ALA A 89 7.43 -11.72 -3.57
CA ALA A 89 6.39 -12.45 -2.83
C ALA A 89 5.15 -11.58 -2.61
N VAL A 90 5.34 -10.33 -2.19
CA VAL A 90 4.25 -9.35 -2.01
C VAL A 90 3.55 -9.10 -3.34
N HIS A 91 4.31 -8.94 -4.40
CA HIS A 91 3.81 -8.67 -5.75
C HIS A 91 3.00 -9.85 -6.33
N ALA A 92 3.55 -11.06 -6.30
CA ALA A 92 2.86 -12.26 -6.78
C ALA A 92 1.54 -12.50 -6.01
N THR A 93 1.52 -12.19 -4.71
CA THR A 93 0.30 -12.22 -3.90
C THR A 93 -0.69 -11.17 -4.39
N ALA A 94 -0.24 -9.93 -4.58
CA ALA A 94 -1.08 -8.83 -5.00
C ALA A 94 -1.79 -9.09 -6.33
N ILE A 95 -1.07 -9.58 -7.34
CA ILE A 95 -1.64 -9.89 -8.66
C ILE A 95 -2.68 -11.01 -8.58
N LYS A 96 -2.41 -12.06 -7.81
CA LYS A 96 -3.39 -13.14 -7.60
C LYS A 96 -4.65 -12.65 -6.91
N GLU A 97 -4.50 -11.76 -5.94
CA GLU A 97 -5.65 -11.25 -5.19
C GLU A 97 -6.50 -10.30 -6.02
N ILE A 98 -5.89 -9.42 -6.83
CA ILE A 98 -6.68 -8.57 -7.73
C ILE A 98 -7.40 -9.42 -8.79
N GLU A 99 -6.78 -10.49 -9.29
CA GLU A 99 -7.44 -11.44 -10.18
C GLU A 99 -8.65 -12.09 -9.51
N ALA A 100 -8.48 -12.61 -8.28
CA ALA A 100 -9.56 -13.24 -7.52
C ALA A 100 -10.73 -12.28 -7.29
N VAL A 101 -10.41 -11.02 -6.94
CA VAL A 101 -11.39 -9.96 -6.77
C VAL A 101 -12.16 -9.68 -8.03
N LEU A 102 -11.45 -9.51 -9.16
CA LEU A 102 -12.08 -9.22 -10.45
C LEU A 102 -12.90 -10.40 -10.96
N LYS A 103 -12.53 -11.63 -10.62
CA LYS A 103 -13.30 -12.85 -10.97
C LYS A 103 -14.53 -13.03 -10.11
N SER A 104 -14.43 -12.76 -8.80
CA SER A 104 -15.53 -12.94 -7.84
C SER A 104 -16.57 -11.84 -7.90
N ASN A 105 -16.19 -10.65 -8.38
CA ASN A 105 -17.07 -9.49 -8.49
C ASN A 105 -17.17 -9.04 -9.94
N SER A 106 -18.36 -9.14 -10.52
CA SER A 106 -18.61 -8.52 -11.82
C SER A 106 -18.81 -7.01 -11.70
N GLU A 107 -19.26 -6.53 -10.55
CA GLU A 107 -19.56 -5.14 -10.28
C GLU A 107 -19.29 -4.75 -8.84
N ILE A 108 -18.73 -3.55 -8.64
CA ILE A 108 -18.63 -2.86 -7.36
C ILE A 108 -19.49 -1.60 -7.44
N SER A 109 -20.51 -1.52 -6.58
CA SER A 109 -21.51 -0.45 -6.62
C SER A 109 -21.62 0.37 -5.34
N THR A 110 -20.92 -0.05 -4.24
CA THR A 110 -20.95 0.65 -2.96
C THR A 110 -19.56 0.91 -2.39
N PRO A 111 -19.35 2.04 -1.69
CA PRO A 111 -18.08 2.29 -0.99
C PRO A 111 -17.72 1.19 0.02
N LYS A 112 -18.74 0.58 0.66
CA LYS A 112 -18.52 -0.51 1.61
C LYS A 112 -17.82 -1.70 0.97
N GLN A 113 -18.20 -2.10 -0.25
CA GLN A 113 -17.53 -3.19 -0.97
C GLN A 113 -16.04 -2.92 -1.19
N ILE A 114 -15.65 -1.65 -1.42
CA ILE A 114 -14.23 -1.30 -1.54
C ILE A 114 -13.51 -1.38 -0.19
N HIS A 115 -14.16 -0.96 0.90
CA HIS A 115 -13.60 -1.13 2.25
C HIS A 115 -13.43 -2.62 2.62
N ASP A 116 -14.45 -3.43 2.37
CA ASP A 116 -14.39 -4.87 2.65
C ASP A 116 -13.28 -5.53 1.82
N LEU A 117 -13.10 -5.08 0.56
CA LEU A 117 -12.03 -5.53 -0.31
C LEU A 117 -10.64 -5.11 0.18
N SER A 118 -10.48 -3.87 0.67
CA SER A 118 -9.19 -3.44 1.22
C SER A 118 -8.79 -4.29 2.42
N HIS A 119 -9.73 -4.63 3.31
CA HIS A 119 -9.47 -5.52 4.44
C HIS A 119 -9.12 -6.96 4.01
N THR A 120 -9.80 -7.47 2.98
CA THR A 120 -9.45 -8.78 2.41
C THR A 120 -8.01 -8.78 1.88
N LEU A 121 -7.60 -7.72 1.16
CA LEU A 121 -6.23 -7.59 0.66
C LEU A 121 -5.22 -7.49 1.80
N GLU A 122 -5.52 -6.76 2.87
CA GLU A 122 -4.67 -6.66 4.07
C GLU A 122 -4.43 -8.05 4.68
N ASP A 123 -5.50 -8.82 4.86
CA ASP A 123 -5.42 -10.19 5.41
C ASP A 123 -4.63 -11.14 4.51
N GLN A 124 -4.80 -11.05 3.20
CA GLN A 124 -4.09 -11.86 2.22
C GLN A 124 -2.60 -11.51 2.14
N ILE A 125 -2.27 -10.21 2.12
CA ILE A 125 -0.88 -9.74 2.15
C ILE A 125 -0.20 -10.26 3.42
N ARG A 126 -0.85 -10.16 4.58
CA ARG A 126 -0.32 -10.65 5.85
C ARG A 126 -0.08 -12.17 5.84
N THR A 127 -1.01 -12.94 5.26
CA THR A 127 -0.95 -14.40 5.27
C THR A 127 0.04 -14.96 4.26
N ASN A 128 0.08 -14.41 3.05
CA ASN A 128 0.78 -15.02 1.92
C ASN A 128 2.21 -14.50 1.74
N ALA A 129 2.51 -13.28 2.19
CA ALA A 129 3.83 -12.69 2.00
C ALA A 129 4.85 -13.11 3.06
N SER A 130 4.52 -14.05 3.96
CA SER A 130 5.38 -14.45 5.10
C SER A 130 5.93 -13.24 5.86
N ILE A 131 5.10 -12.20 5.96
CA ILE A 131 5.44 -10.96 6.64
C ILE A 131 5.56 -11.25 8.13
N ALA A 132 6.53 -10.63 8.79
CA ALA A 132 6.68 -10.74 10.23
C ALA A 132 5.35 -10.45 10.94
N SER A 133 5.03 -11.22 11.98
CA SER A 133 3.72 -11.19 12.67
C SER A 133 3.33 -9.83 13.26
N ASP A 134 4.27 -8.92 13.34
CA ASP A 134 4.14 -7.55 13.85
C ASP A 134 3.90 -6.50 12.75
N VAL A 135 3.89 -6.91 11.49
CA VAL A 135 3.56 -6.02 10.36
C VAL A 135 2.07 -6.11 10.06
N HIS A 136 1.41 -4.97 10.11
CA HIS A 136 -0.02 -4.84 9.80
C HIS A 136 -0.18 -4.04 8.50
N PRO A 137 -0.40 -4.71 7.36
CA PRO A 137 -0.64 -4.02 6.10
C PRO A 137 -1.87 -3.11 6.21
N TYR A 138 -1.78 -1.94 5.60
CA TYR A 138 -2.94 -1.04 5.46
C TYR A 138 -3.12 -0.66 3.98
N VAL A 139 -4.21 -1.13 3.39
CA VAL A 139 -4.59 -0.83 2.01
C VAL A 139 -5.55 0.35 2.00
N ASP A 140 -5.12 1.49 1.46
CA ASP A 140 -5.97 2.69 1.37
C ASP A 140 -7.15 2.45 0.40
N PRO A 141 -8.41 2.43 0.88
CA PRO A 141 -9.55 2.14 0.04
C PRO A 141 -9.81 3.20 -1.03
N VAL A 142 -9.35 4.45 -0.84
CA VAL A 142 -9.46 5.49 -1.88
C VAL A 142 -8.50 5.22 -3.03
N LYS A 143 -7.25 4.87 -2.72
CA LYS A 143 -6.27 4.46 -3.73
C LYS A 143 -6.69 3.17 -4.42
N LEU A 144 -7.30 2.23 -3.69
CA LEU A 144 -7.87 1.03 -4.28
C LEU A 144 -9.01 1.37 -5.26
N ALA A 145 -9.88 2.31 -4.89
CA ALA A 145 -10.94 2.80 -5.79
C ALA A 145 -10.36 3.40 -7.09
N GLU A 146 -9.25 4.16 -7.02
CA GLU A 146 -8.57 4.68 -8.22
C GLU A 146 -8.09 3.56 -9.15
N VAL A 147 -7.53 2.49 -8.59
CA VAL A 147 -7.09 1.30 -9.36
C VAL A 147 -8.28 0.65 -10.07
N LEU A 148 -9.38 0.41 -9.34
CA LEU A 148 -10.59 -0.21 -9.89
C LEU A 148 -11.28 0.68 -10.95
N GLU A 149 -11.21 2.01 -10.79
CA GLU A 149 -11.69 2.97 -11.79
C GLU A 149 -10.87 2.88 -13.08
N LEU A 150 -9.54 2.77 -12.98
CA LEU A 150 -8.66 2.61 -14.14
C LEU A 150 -8.92 1.29 -14.88
N ILE A 151 -9.09 0.17 -14.15
CA ILE A 151 -9.45 -1.12 -14.74
C ILE A 151 -10.79 -1.01 -15.46
N THR A 152 -11.79 -0.36 -14.84
CA THR A 152 -13.11 -0.14 -15.46
C THR A 152 -12.98 0.64 -16.75
N ARG A 153 -12.23 1.74 -16.76
CA ARG A 153 -11.98 2.55 -17.96
C ARG A 153 -11.28 1.76 -19.06
N GLY A 154 -10.28 0.93 -18.70
CA GLY A 154 -9.63 0.03 -19.63
C GLY A 154 -10.63 -0.96 -20.25
N ASN A 155 -11.48 -1.57 -19.41
CA ASN A 155 -12.50 -2.52 -19.83
C ASN A 155 -13.56 -1.89 -20.75
N GLU A 156 -13.91 -0.62 -20.54
CA GLU A 156 -14.89 0.11 -21.38
C GLU A 156 -14.39 0.37 -22.81
N LEU A 157 -13.05 0.34 -22.99
CA LEU A 157 -12.41 0.52 -24.29
C LEU A 157 -12.22 -0.78 -25.06
N LEU A 158 -12.52 -1.92 -24.46
CA LEU A 158 -12.41 -3.23 -25.11
C LEU A 158 -13.71 -3.67 -25.74
N TYR A 159 -13.61 -4.36 -26.91
CA TYR A 159 -14.76 -4.96 -27.56
C TYR A 159 -15.03 -6.35 -26.99
N GLU A 160 -16.24 -6.84 -27.22
CA GLU A 160 -16.62 -8.20 -26.84
C GLU A 160 -15.64 -9.24 -27.44
N GLY A 161 -15.16 -10.15 -26.62
CA GLY A 161 -14.17 -11.17 -27.01
C GLY A 161 -12.70 -10.72 -26.92
N GLU A 162 -12.42 -9.44 -26.71
CA GLU A 162 -11.08 -8.97 -26.37
C GLU A 162 -10.77 -9.25 -24.90
N ARG A 163 -9.50 -9.52 -24.58
CA ARG A 163 -9.07 -9.83 -23.22
C ARG A 163 -7.71 -9.23 -22.89
N VAL A 164 -7.45 -9.08 -21.62
CA VAL A 164 -6.18 -8.60 -21.09
C VAL A 164 -5.52 -9.67 -20.25
N GLU A 165 -4.27 -9.92 -20.53
CA GLU A 165 -3.43 -10.88 -19.84
C GLU A 165 -2.23 -10.16 -19.24
N VAL A 166 -1.91 -10.48 -18.00
CA VAL A 166 -0.69 -10.03 -17.32
C VAL A 166 0.19 -11.25 -17.11
N HIS A 167 1.39 -11.21 -17.67
CA HIS A 167 2.37 -12.28 -17.56
C HIS A 167 3.49 -11.82 -16.64
N GLU A 168 3.75 -12.58 -15.60
CA GLU A 168 4.80 -12.33 -14.63
C GLU A 168 5.39 -13.64 -14.11
N GLY A 169 6.72 -13.75 -14.15
CA GLY A 169 7.43 -14.89 -13.58
C GLY A 169 6.94 -16.27 -14.05
N GLY A 170 6.41 -16.38 -15.28
CA GLY A 170 5.83 -17.61 -15.84
C GLY A 170 4.34 -17.80 -15.50
N ASN A 171 3.74 -16.96 -14.68
CA ASN A 171 2.31 -16.95 -14.40
C ASN A 171 1.57 -16.07 -15.42
N VAL A 172 0.35 -16.47 -15.75
CA VAL A 172 -0.55 -15.69 -16.62
C VAL A 172 -1.84 -15.44 -15.87
N VAL A 173 -2.16 -14.17 -15.68
CA VAL A 173 -3.39 -13.71 -15.06
C VAL A 173 -4.27 -13.05 -16.12
N SER A 174 -5.50 -13.50 -16.26
CA SER A 174 -6.47 -12.90 -17.19
C SER A 174 -7.43 -12.00 -16.42
N PHE A 175 -7.50 -10.74 -16.79
CA PHE A 175 -8.45 -9.81 -16.19
C PHE A 175 -9.87 -10.06 -16.70
N ASN A 176 -10.83 -9.94 -15.79
CA ASN A 176 -12.24 -9.94 -16.15
C ASN A 176 -12.60 -8.62 -16.84
N THR A 177 -12.69 -8.64 -18.16
CA THR A 177 -13.03 -7.46 -18.96
C THR A 177 -14.51 -7.02 -18.81
N GLY A 178 -15.35 -7.86 -18.20
CA GLY A 178 -16.72 -7.53 -17.80
C GLY A 178 -16.82 -6.78 -16.47
N PHE A 179 -15.74 -6.72 -15.69
CA PHE A 179 -15.74 -6.02 -14.40
C PHE A 179 -15.99 -4.52 -14.55
N ARG A 180 -16.84 -3.97 -13.66
CA ARG A 180 -17.14 -2.54 -13.59
C ARG A 180 -17.17 -2.06 -12.13
N SER A 181 -16.47 -0.97 -11.84
CA SER A 181 -16.64 -0.22 -10.60
C SER A 181 -17.46 1.03 -10.88
N LYS A 182 -18.62 1.15 -10.23
CA LYS A 182 -19.45 2.36 -10.29
C LYS A 182 -19.01 3.43 -9.30
N ILE A 183 -18.08 3.07 -8.40
CA ILE A 183 -17.57 3.95 -7.36
C ILE A 183 -16.28 4.59 -7.84
N ARG A 184 -16.31 5.91 -7.99
CA ARG A 184 -15.11 6.72 -8.22
C ARG A 184 -14.42 7.02 -6.90
N ALA A 185 -13.10 7.14 -6.93
CA ALA A 185 -12.30 7.53 -5.77
C ALA A 185 -12.80 8.83 -5.11
N SER A 186 -13.23 9.80 -5.93
CA SER A 186 -13.82 11.05 -5.47
C SER A 186 -15.15 10.90 -4.72
N LYS A 187 -15.84 9.76 -4.89
CA LYS A 187 -17.12 9.44 -4.25
C LYS A 187 -16.98 8.50 -3.05
N MET A 188 -15.77 8.17 -2.65
CA MET A 188 -15.53 7.31 -1.48
C MET A 188 -15.94 7.92 -0.14
N GLY A 189 -16.64 9.05 -0.18
CA GLY A 189 -17.22 9.67 1.01
C GLY A 189 -16.21 10.27 1.98
N LEU A 190 -14.93 10.28 1.61
CA LEU A 190 -13.88 10.88 2.40
C LEU A 190 -13.86 12.40 2.16
N THR A 191 -14.74 13.12 2.82
CA THR A 191 -14.57 14.57 2.88
C THR A 191 -13.44 14.85 3.85
N LYS A 192 -12.29 15.29 3.32
CA LYS A 192 -11.19 15.78 4.16
C LYS A 192 -11.72 16.94 4.98
N LYS A 193 -11.79 16.77 6.30
CA LYS A 193 -12.26 17.80 7.20
C LYS A 193 -11.16 18.82 7.49
N GLU A 194 -9.99 18.32 7.86
CA GLU A 194 -8.86 19.15 8.27
C GLU A 194 -7.55 18.38 8.17
N SER A 195 -6.44 19.12 8.03
CA SER A 195 -5.09 18.60 8.30
C SER A 195 -4.72 19.07 9.71
N TYR A 196 -4.28 18.16 10.53
CA TYR A 196 -3.82 18.41 11.88
C TYR A 196 -2.30 18.33 11.94
N ARG A 197 -1.70 19.23 12.70
CA ARG A 197 -0.30 19.14 13.10
C ARG A 197 -0.19 19.68 14.52
N GLY A 198 0.24 18.82 15.43
CA GLY A 198 0.31 19.20 16.82
C GLY A 198 0.77 18.06 17.73
N ILE A 199 0.52 18.25 19.02
CA ILE A 199 0.87 17.28 20.04
C ILE A 199 -0.37 16.40 20.29
N ASP A 200 -0.15 15.08 20.32
CA ASP A 200 -1.13 14.12 20.79
C ASP A 200 -0.54 13.26 21.91
N GLU A 201 -1.38 12.75 22.75
CA GLU A 201 -1.03 11.76 23.78
C GLU A 201 -1.66 10.44 23.42
N VAL A 202 -0.83 9.41 23.24
CA VAL A 202 -1.29 8.15 22.70
C VAL A 202 -0.83 6.96 23.54
N LYS A 203 -1.69 5.94 23.59
CA LYS A 203 -1.33 4.59 24.00
C LYS A 203 -1.00 3.76 22.78
N VAL A 204 0.06 2.98 22.84
CA VAL A 204 0.45 2.07 21.76
C VAL A 204 -0.39 0.83 21.87
N ILE A 205 -1.15 0.51 20.79
CA ILE A 205 -1.91 -0.72 20.67
C ILE A 205 -1.03 -1.80 20.06
N ARG A 206 -0.33 -1.45 18.97
CA ARG A 206 0.57 -2.35 18.25
C ARG A 206 1.83 -1.62 17.83
N PRO A 207 2.98 -1.93 18.45
CA PRO A 207 4.26 -1.40 18.03
C PRO A 207 4.79 -2.19 16.83
N CYS A 208 5.59 -1.56 15.98
CA CYS A 208 6.43 -2.25 15.02
C CYS A 208 7.84 -2.41 15.60
N ASN A 209 8.21 -3.63 15.93
CA ASN A 209 9.49 -3.94 16.58
C ASN A 209 10.63 -4.11 15.56
N PHE A 210 10.32 -4.22 14.29
CA PHE A 210 11.29 -4.39 13.20
C PHE A 210 10.86 -3.63 11.94
N GLY A 211 11.79 -2.88 11.34
CA GLY A 211 11.51 -2.10 10.13
C GLY A 211 10.81 -0.77 10.41
N ARG A 212 10.14 -0.21 9.39
CA ARG A 212 9.49 1.12 9.45
C ARG A 212 7.98 1.06 9.24
N SER A 213 7.35 -0.07 9.56
CA SER A 213 5.90 -0.20 9.48
C SER A 213 5.18 0.77 10.41
N GLN A 214 3.89 0.94 10.15
CA GLN A 214 3.04 1.80 10.97
C GLN A 214 2.87 1.24 12.37
N TRP A 215 2.83 2.14 13.34
CA TRP A 215 2.36 1.84 14.68
C TRP A 215 0.86 2.12 14.78
N GLU A 216 0.11 1.20 15.36
CA GLU A 216 -1.27 1.45 15.72
C GLU A 216 -1.32 2.09 17.12
N VAL A 217 -1.89 3.28 17.17
CA VAL A 217 -1.97 4.08 18.40
C VAL A 217 -3.40 4.54 18.66
N LYS A 218 -3.73 4.73 19.93
CA LYS A 218 -5.01 5.30 20.38
C LYS A 218 -4.74 6.61 21.09
N SER A 219 -5.29 7.71 20.56
CA SER A 219 -5.26 8.99 21.22
C SER A 219 -6.02 8.94 22.55
N THR A 220 -5.40 9.42 23.61
CA THR A 220 -6.06 9.58 24.91
C THR A 220 -6.86 10.88 24.96
N ILE A 221 -6.55 11.83 24.07
CA ILE A 221 -7.21 13.14 23.99
C ILE A 221 -8.53 13.03 23.21
N THR A 222 -8.50 12.39 22.03
CA THR A 222 -9.66 12.31 21.13
C THR A 222 -10.39 10.98 21.20
N GLY A 223 -9.75 9.92 21.70
CA GLY A 223 -10.25 8.54 21.68
C GLY A 223 -10.11 7.85 20.34
N ASP A 224 -9.67 8.56 19.30
CA ASP A 224 -9.49 8.00 17.96
C ASP A 224 -8.33 7.00 17.93
N THR A 225 -8.51 5.90 17.18
CA THR A 225 -7.44 4.94 16.90
C THR A 225 -6.95 5.14 15.46
N TYR A 226 -5.64 5.18 15.27
CA TYR A 226 -5.06 5.38 13.95
C TYR A 226 -3.67 4.76 13.81
N CYS A 227 -3.29 4.51 12.55
CA CYS A 227 -1.95 4.03 12.22
C CYS A 227 -1.06 5.22 11.83
N ALA A 228 0.15 5.27 12.38
CA ALA A 228 1.10 6.35 12.15
C ALA A 228 2.49 5.82 11.79
N HIS A 229 3.15 6.48 10.84
CA HIS A 229 4.56 6.26 10.53
C HIS A 229 5.46 7.19 11.33
N PHE A 230 6.71 6.79 11.49
CA PHE A 230 7.74 7.70 12.00
C PHE A 230 8.39 8.44 10.83
N ASP A 231 8.56 9.76 11.00
CA ASP A 231 9.36 10.56 10.07
C ASP A 231 10.78 9.96 9.97
N VAL A 232 11.37 9.99 8.77
CA VAL A 232 12.73 9.50 8.52
C VAL A 232 13.77 10.22 9.41
N LYS A 233 13.50 11.46 9.78
CA LYS A 233 14.34 12.27 10.64
C LYS A 233 14.15 12.00 12.14
N CYS A 234 13.14 11.18 12.50
CA CYS A 234 12.87 10.82 13.89
C CYS A 234 13.73 9.59 14.27
N ASP A 235 14.79 9.81 15.04
CA ASP A 235 15.72 8.75 15.51
C ASP A 235 15.13 7.88 16.62
N TRP A 236 13.97 8.24 17.15
CA TRP A 236 13.35 7.56 18.29
C TRP A 236 13.02 6.09 17.97
N LEU A 237 12.50 5.80 16.77
CA LEU A 237 12.18 4.43 16.36
C LEU A 237 13.44 3.53 16.31
N GLU A 238 14.53 4.03 15.75
CA GLU A 238 15.80 3.29 15.68
C GLU A 238 16.37 3.02 17.07
N ARG A 239 16.25 3.98 17.97
CA ARG A 239 16.68 3.82 19.37
C ARG A 239 15.81 2.83 20.11
N TYR A 240 14.51 2.82 19.86
CA TYR A 240 13.56 1.86 20.41
C TYR A 240 13.90 0.43 19.94
N GLN A 241 14.01 0.24 18.63
CA GLN A 241 14.31 -1.08 18.02
C GLN A 241 15.71 -1.62 18.37
N SER A 242 16.68 -0.75 18.63
CA SER A 242 18.01 -1.13 19.10
C SER A 242 18.11 -1.37 20.62
N GLY A 243 16.98 -1.28 21.34
CA GLY A 243 16.94 -1.48 22.80
C GLY A 243 17.53 -0.34 23.62
N LYS A 244 17.84 0.81 23.01
CA LYS A 244 18.32 2.01 23.71
C LYS A 244 17.24 2.78 24.45
N ILE A 245 15.99 2.45 24.19
CA ILE A 245 14.81 2.99 24.84
C ILE A 245 14.04 1.80 25.45
N PRO A 246 13.52 1.94 26.69
CA PRO A 246 12.73 0.89 27.33
C PRO A 246 11.52 0.48 26.49
N VAL A 247 11.14 -0.79 26.59
CA VAL A 247 9.99 -1.33 25.90
C VAL A 247 8.72 -0.57 26.30
N VAL A 248 7.98 -0.09 25.31
CA VAL A 248 6.71 0.57 25.54
C VAL A 248 5.65 -0.48 25.85
N THR A 249 5.01 -0.36 27.00
CA THR A 249 3.94 -1.25 27.44
C THR A 249 2.60 -0.53 27.41
N ALA A 250 1.50 -1.25 27.58
CA ALA A 250 0.14 -0.67 27.64
C ALA A 250 -0.07 0.36 28.79
N LYS A 251 0.83 0.38 29.78
CA LYS A 251 0.82 1.36 30.88
C LYS A 251 1.41 2.72 30.46
N HIS A 252 2.27 2.73 29.45
CA HIS A 252 2.93 3.96 29.03
C HIS A 252 2.02 4.80 28.13
N THR A 253 2.06 6.11 28.34
CA THR A 253 1.50 7.10 27.42
C THR A 253 2.63 7.82 26.73
N LEU A 254 2.58 7.86 25.40
CA LEU A 254 3.55 8.59 24.60
C LEU A 254 2.97 9.95 24.24
N ARG A 255 3.73 11.00 24.51
CA ARG A 255 3.46 12.33 23.97
C ARG A 255 4.20 12.46 22.65
N ILE A 256 3.45 12.59 21.55
CA ILE A 256 3.99 12.64 20.21
C ILE A 256 3.70 13.97 19.54
N VAL A 257 4.60 14.40 18.65
CA VAL A 257 4.29 15.43 17.67
C VAL A 257 3.91 14.72 16.40
N VAL A 258 2.66 14.90 15.97
CA VAL A 258 2.08 14.19 14.85
C VAL A 258 1.42 15.13 13.86
N SER A 259 1.50 14.79 12.58
CA SER A 259 0.69 15.41 11.52
C SER A 259 -0.16 14.35 10.86
N TYR A 260 -1.44 14.63 10.60
CA TYR A 260 -2.35 13.74 9.91
C TYR A 260 -3.47 14.46 9.18
N ASP A 261 -4.13 13.75 8.28
CA ASP A 261 -5.37 14.20 7.66
C ASP A 261 -6.57 13.54 8.33
N LYS A 262 -7.52 14.35 8.74
CA LYS A 262 -8.78 13.90 9.36
C LYS A 262 -9.90 13.93 8.34
N TYR A 263 -10.61 12.82 8.26
CA TYR A 263 -11.78 12.63 7.38
C TYR A 263 -12.98 12.26 8.21
N ILE A 264 -14.18 12.52 7.69
CA ILE A 264 -15.43 12.04 8.30
C ILE A 264 -16.08 11.06 7.32
N VAL A 265 -16.34 9.83 7.81
CA VAL A 265 -17.12 8.82 7.11
C VAL A 265 -18.21 8.34 8.05
N ASP A 266 -19.46 8.40 7.63
CA ASP A 266 -20.62 7.95 8.41
C ASP A 266 -20.61 8.48 9.87
N LYS A 267 -20.28 9.76 10.03
CA LYS A 267 -20.15 10.46 11.32
C LYS A 267 -18.98 9.98 12.22
N LYS A 268 -18.10 9.13 11.69
CA LYS A 268 -16.88 8.70 12.41
C LYS A 268 -15.66 9.43 11.86
N ASN A 269 -14.75 9.81 12.76
CA ASN A 269 -13.46 10.35 12.38
C ASN A 269 -12.58 9.21 11.86
N ILE A 270 -11.96 9.42 10.70
CA ILE A 270 -10.92 8.55 10.17
C ILE A 270 -9.67 9.39 10.03
N ILE A 271 -8.59 8.95 10.65
CA ILE A 271 -7.29 9.60 10.59
C ILE A 271 -6.43 8.84 9.57
N LYS A 272 -5.82 9.57 8.65
CA LYS A 272 -4.95 9.03 7.60
C LYS A 272 -3.67 9.83 7.47
N ASN A 273 -2.67 9.23 6.83
CA ASN A 273 -1.37 9.85 6.57
C ASN A 273 -0.70 10.40 7.85
N ALA A 274 -0.89 9.68 8.97
CA ALA A 274 -0.31 10.13 10.22
C ALA A 274 1.20 9.89 10.24
N VAL A 275 1.95 10.96 10.54
CA VAL A 275 3.42 10.93 10.62
C VAL A 275 3.86 11.49 11.97
N ILE A 276 4.60 10.68 12.72
CA ILE A 276 5.17 11.05 14.02
C ILE A 276 6.56 11.65 13.78
N SER A 277 6.74 12.91 14.14
CA SER A 277 8.02 13.60 13.97
C SER A 277 8.86 13.63 15.25
N SER A 278 8.27 13.47 16.43
CA SER A 278 9.00 13.30 17.69
C SER A 278 8.17 12.55 18.72
N VAL A 279 8.85 11.93 19.69
CA VAL A 279 8.22 11.17 20.79
C VAL A 279 8.89 11.54 22.12
N THR A 280 8.06 11.76 23.13
CA THR A 280 8.47 11.85 24.53
C THR A 280 7.67 10.83 25.32
N VAL A 281 8.32 10.00 26.09
CA VAL A 281 7.64 9.02 26.97
C VAL A 281 7.19 9.75 28.22
N ASN A 282 5.87 9.80 28.46
CA ASN A 282 5.35 10.20 29.76
C ASN A 282 5.24 8.94 30.61
N THR A 283 6.00 8.90 31.71
CA THR A 283 5.76 7.92 32.77
C THR A 283 4.50 8.36 33.54
N ASP A 284 3.63 7.40 33.86
CA ASP A 284 2.46 7.66 34.71
C ASP A 284 2.89 8.42 35.97
N PRO A 285 2.09 9.43 36.42
CA PRO A 285 2.38 10.16 37.62
C PRO A 285 2.43 9.33 38.91
N ASP A 286 1.90 8.07 38.86
CA ASP A 286 1.96 7.11 39.98
C ASP A 286 3.06 6.03 39.79
N GLY A 287 3.86 6.13 38.75
CA GLY A 287 4.96 5.18 38.49
C GLY A 287 6.24 5.61 39.21
N GLU A 288 6.58 4.94 40.28
CA GLU A 288 7.94 5.00 40.85
C GLU A 288 8.96 4.88 39.73
N GLN A 289 9.80 5.90 39.65
CA GLN A 289 10.93 5.96 38.74
C GLN A 289 11.92 4.84 39.12
N THR A 290 11.71 3.64 38.61
CA THR A 290 12.68 2.56 38.75
C THR A 290 13.87 2.91 37.85
N THR A 291 14.79 3.68 38.37
CA THR A 291 16.14 3.85 37.83
C THR A 291 16.82 2.48 37.89
N MET A 292 16.78 1.72 36.82
CA MET A 292 17.67 0.58 36.67
C MET A 292 19.08 1.13 36.43
N ASN A 293 19.85 1.21 37.47
CA ASN A 293 21.31 1.38 37.37
C ASN A 293 21.90 0.08 36.82
N PHE A 294 22.24 0.08 35.54
CA PHE A 294 23.14 -0.93 35.00
C PHE A 294 24.58 -0.53 35.39
N SER A 295 25.10 -1.15 36.41
CA SER A 295 26.54 -1.16 36.64
C SER A 295 27.21 -2.01 35.55
N VAL A 296 28.25 -1.44 34.94
CA VAL A 296 29.13 -2.04 33.92
C VAL A 296 29.89 -3.23 34.48
#